data_51bbc7a08066626b53baf3be4b09287f
#
_entry.id   51bbc7a08066626b53baf3be4b09287f
#
_cell.length_a   1.000
_cell.length_b   1.000
_cell.length_c   1.000
_cell.angle_alpha   90.00
_cell.angle_beta   90.00
_cell.angle_gamma   90.00
#
_symmetry.space_group_name_H-M   'P 1'
#
loop_
_entity.id
_entity.type
_entity.pdbx_description
1 polymer ?
#
loop_
_entity_poly.entity_id
_entity_poly.type
_entity_poly.pdbx_seq_one_letter_code
_entity_poly.pdbx_strand_id
1 'polypeptide(L)'
;FELAKVLKILYPSADIDYPDTSLKSATRTKIKGVKFGNNVLVGKNVKIGTNTVIGSNSIIEHDVVIGKSCVVGSNVVLKNTIIGNNVVIQDGTKIGLKGFGFIPIKENNFKFPHIGRVIINDNVEIASGCTIDRGSVDDTEIGKNTYLDNQVHVAHNVKIGSNCMIAGQVGFAGSSSIGNNVSIGGQAGISGHLS
;
A
#
# COMPACT_ATOMS: atom_id res chain seq x y z
N PHE A 1 18.60 -11.80 12.40
CA PHE A 1 19.47 -10.60 12.48
C PHE A 1 20.40 -10.51 11.27
N GLU A 2 21.07 -11.61 10.88
CA GLU A 2 22.03 -11.60 9.75
C GLU A 2 21.37 -11.23 8.42
N LEU A 3 20.18 -11.76 8.12
CA LEU A 3 19.40 -11.37 6.94
C LEU A 3 19.17 -9.84 6.88
N ALA A 4 18.81 -9.23 8.02
CA ALA A 4 18.55 -7.79 8.07
C ALA A 4 19.82 -6.96 7.80
N LYS A 5 20.99 -7.43 8.23
CA LYS A 5 22.28 -6.79 7.91
C LYS A 5 22.60 -6.89 6.42
N VAL A 6 22.41 -8.08 5.82
CA VAL A 6 22.62 -8.26 4.37
C VAL A 6 21.69 -7.38 3.57
N LEU A 7 20.39 -7.34 3.91
CA LEU A 7 19.42 -6.46 3.26
C LEU A 7 19.81 -4.99 3.38
N LYS A 8 20.33 -4.56 4.52
CA LYS A 8 20.78 -3.17 4.71
C LYS A 8 22.00 -2.82 3.85
N ILE A 9 22.88 -3.76 3.58
CA ILE A 9 24.02 -3.58 2.66
C ILE A 9 23.52 -3.47 1.21
N LEU A 10 22.61 -4.36 0.80
CA LEU A 10 22.08 -4.38 -0.57
C LEU A 10 21.09 -3.24 -0.84
N TYR A 11 20.35 -2.81 0.16
CA TYR A 11 19.30 -1.80 0.10
C TYR A 11 19.48 -0.76 1.22
N PRO A 12 20.49 0.10 1.19
CA PRO A 12 20.90 0.96 2.32
C PRO A 12 19.84 1.98 2.75
N SER A 13 18.87 2.28 1.90
CA SER A 13 17.76 3.20 2.20
C SER A 13 16.44 2.52 2.55
N ALA A 14 16.38 1.18 2.57
CA ALA A 14 15.12 0.45 2.77
C ALA A 14 14.60 0.44 4.22
N ASP A 15 15.34 0.99 5.16
CA ASP A 15 14.93 1.21 6.56
C ASP A 15 14.31 2.59 6.81
N ILE A 16 14.23 3.43 5.78
CA ILE A 16 13.66 4.78 5.81
C ILE A 16 12.81 5.00 4.55
N ASP A 17 11.68 5.68 4.69
CA ASP A 17 10.89 6.15 3.55
C ASP A 17 11.38 7.52 3.09
N TYR A 18 12.40 7.54 2.25
CA TYR A 18 12.85 8.78 1.63
C TYR A 18 11.78 9.34 0.67
N PRO A 19 11.65 10.66 0.56
CA PRO A 19 10.81 11.28 -0.45
C PRO A 19 11.30 10.93 -1.87
N ASP A 20 10.37 10.63 -2.78
CA ASP A 20 10.69 10.46 -4.19
C ASP A 20 11.01 11.81 -4.85
N THR A 21 12.26 12.01 -5.23
CA THR A 21 12.72 13.24 -5.91
C THR A 21 12.48 13.23 -7.41
N SER A 22 11.95 12.14 -7.98
CA SER A 22 11.62 12.02 -9.40
C SER A 22 10.26 12.58 -9.79
N LEU A 23 9.46 13.02 -8.81
CA LEU A 23 8.08 13.46 -8.98
C LEU A 23 7.95 14.63 -9.95
N LYS A 24 6.97 14.52 -10.86
CA LYS A 24 6.60 15.58 -11.82
C LYS A 24 5.10 15.77 -11.81
N SER A 25 4.63 16.99 -12.13
CA SER A 25 3.20 17.24 -12.33
C SER A 25 2.62 16.29 -13.39
N ALA A 26 1.48 15.69 -13.10
CA ALA A 26 0.77 14.79 -14.03
C ALA A 26 0.43 15.48 -15.37
N THR A 27 0.27 16.81 -15.39
CA THR A 27 0.06 17.59 -16.62
C THR A 27 1.24 17.51 -17.60
N ARG A 28 2.42 17.15 -17.11
CA ARG A 28 3.64 16.95 -17.91
C ARG A 28 3.83 15.49 -18.32
N THR A 29 3.00 14.57 -17.82
CA THR A 29 3.04 13.15 -18.15
C THR A 29 2.02 12.87 -19.27
N LYS A 30 2.44 12.19 -20.35
CA LYS A 30 1.55 11.86 -21.47
C LYS A 30 0.88 10.50 -21.27
N ILE A 31 0.23 10.27 -20.12
CA ILE A 31 -0.50 9.02 -19.86
C ILE A 31 -1.89 9.13 -20.50
N LYS A 32 -2.10 8.38 -21.60
CA LYS A 32 -3.36 8.42 -22.36
C LYS A 32 -4.50 7.71 -21.61
N GLY A 33 -5.72 8.28 -21.70
CA GLY A 33 -6.92 7.64 -21.16
C GLY A 33 -7.05 7.70 -19.63
N VAL A 34 -6.25 8.52 -18.96
CA VAL A 34 -6.30 8.76 -17.51
C VAL A 34 -6.76 10.20 -17.25
N LYS A 35 -7.66 10.36 -16.28
CA LYS A 35 -8.11 11.69 -15.81
C LYS A 35 -7.36 12.04 -14.53
N PHE A 36 -6.79 13.23 -14.46
CA PHE A 36 -6.09 13.75 -13.29
C PHE A 36 -6.79 14.97 -12.72
N GLY A 37 -6.93 15.00 -11.40
CA GLY A 37 -7.27 16.21 -10.66
C GLY A 37 -6.13 17.23 -10.63
N ASN A 38 -6.30 18.26 -9.83
CA ASN A 38 -5.28 19.31 -9.66
C ASN A 38 -4.11 18.83 -8.77
N ASN A 39 -2.90 19.34 -9.03
CA ASN A 39 -1.70 19.11 -8.22
C ASN A 39 -1.34 17.62 -8.04
N VAL A 40 -1.68 16.76 -8.98
CA VAL A 40 -1.24 15.35 -8.95
C VAL A 40 0.22 15.27 -9.34
N LEU A 41 1.01 14.55 -8.54
CA LEU A 41 2.42 14.28 -8.79
C LEU A 41 2.62 12.81 -9.17
N VAL A 42 3.44 12.57 -10.19
CA VAL A 42 3.70 11.23 -10.72
C VAL A 42 5.21 11.02 -10.83
N GLY A 43 5.68 9.92 -10.29
CA GLY A 43 7.07 9.50 -10.28
C GLY A 43 7.51 8.83 -11.57
N LYS A 44 8.76 8.44 -11.60
CA LYS A 44 9.40 7.75 -12.73
C LYS A 44 8.81 6.35 -12.93
N ASN A 45 8.69 5.89 -14.17
CA ASN A 45 8.23 4.54 -14.56
C ASN A 45 6.80 4.17 -14.10
N VAL A 46 6.00 5.11 -13.66
CA VAL A 46 4.59 4.85 -13.27
C VAL A 46 3.80 4.39 -14.49
N LYS A 47 2.98 3.36 -14.30
CA LYS A 47 2.04 2.85 -15.32
C LYS A 47 0.62 2.95 -14.79
N ILE A 48 -0.29 3.55 -15.55
CA ILE A 48 -1.70 3.69 -15.18
C ILE A 48 -2.56 3.25 -16.36
N GLY A 49 -3.46 2.32 -16.10
CA GLY A 49 -4.39 1.80 -17.09
C GLY A 49 -5.46 2.83 -17.51
N THR A 50 -6.04 2.61 -18.67
CA THR A 50 -7.09 3.48 -19.24
C THR A 50 -8.33 3.55 -18.37
N ASN A 51 -9.11 4.62 -18.51
CA ASN A 51 -10.34 4.92 -17.76
C ASN A 51 -10.14 5.09 -16.25
N THR A 52 -8.90 5.23 -15.79
CA THR A 52 -8.56 5.50 -14.38
C THR A 52 -8.65 6.99 -14.10
N VAL A 53 -9.12 7.33 -12.90
CA VAL A 53 -9.25 8.70 -12.40
C VAL A 53 -8.38 8.85 -11.15
N ILE A 54 -7.56 9.89 -11.09
CA ILE A 54 -6.71 10.22 -9.94
C ILE A 54 -7.14 11.57 -9.37
N GLY A 55 -7.56 11.59 -8.12
CA GLY A 55 -8.02 12.80 -7.41
C GLY A 55 -6.90 13.79 -7.11
N SER A 56 -7.31 15.01 -6.76
CA SER A 56 -6.41 16.14 -6.53
C SER A 56 -5.44 15.93 -5.38
N ASN A 57 -4.25 16.52 -5.45
CA ASN A 57 -3.18 16.47 -4.45
C ASN A 57 -2.66 15.06 -4.15
N SER A 58 -2.92 14.08 -5.03
CA SER A 58 -2.43 12.71 -4.86
C SER A 58 -1.02 12.55 -5.42
N ILE A 59 -0.25 11.68 -4.79
CA ILE A 59 1.16 11.41 -5.10
C ILE A 59 1.29 9.94 -5.47
N ILE A 60 1.73 9.68 -6.70
CA ILE A 60 2.02 8.35 -7.23
C ILE A 60 3.53 8.26 -7.41
N GLU A 61 4.22 7.62 -6.49
CA GLU A 61 5.68 7.53 -6.52
C GLU A 61 6.18 6.58 -7.63
N HIS A 62 7.50 6.54 -7.81
CA HIS A 62 8.14 5.76 -8.87
C HIS A 62 7.74 4.28 -8.86
N ASP A 63 7.72 3.66 -10.04
CA ASP A 63 7.47 2.23 -10.28
C ASP A 63 6.10 1.70 -9.84
N VAL A 64 5.17 2.57 -9.40
CA VAL A 64 3.79 2.18 -9.09
C VAL A 64 3.05 1.77 -10.36
N VAL A 65 2.28 0.69 -10.27
CA VAL A 65 1.43 0.19 -11.37
C VAL A 65 -0.03 0.23 -10.91
N ILE A 66 -0.89 0.85 -11.73
CA ILE A 66 -2.34 0.93 -11.50
C ILE A 66 -3.05 0.36 -12.72
N GLY A 67 -3.99 -0.54 -12.51
CA GLY A 67 -4.78 -1.17 -13.55
C GLY A 67 -5.78 -0.22 -14.22
N LYS A 68 -6.72 -0.79 -14.97
CA LYS A 68 -7.75 -0.04 -15.71
C LYS A 68 -8.96 0.24 -14.84
N SER A 69 -9.69 1.32 -15.18
CA SER A 69 -10.98 1.66 -14.56
C SER A 69 -10.91 1.82 -13.05
N CYS A 70 -9.78 2.26 -12.52
CA CYS A 70 -9.60 2.53 -11.10
C CYS A 70 -10.03 3.95 -10.75
N VAL A 71 -10.45 4.14 -9.50
CA VAL A 71 -10.73 5.46 -8.92
C VAL A 71 -9.83 5.65 -7.72
N VAL A 72 -8.93 6.61 -7.79
CA VAL A 72 -8.06 7.03 -6.69
C VAL A 72 -8.50 8.41 -6.24
N GLY A 73 -8.87 8.54 -4.99
CA GLY A 73 -9.35 9.77 -4.37
C GLY A 73 -8.29 10.86 -4.25
N SER A 74 -8.64 11.91 -3.52
CA SER A 74 -7.76 13.05 -3.27
C SER A 74 -6.83 12.79 -2.08
N ASN A 75 -5.66 13.44 -2.06
CA ASN A 75 -4.67 13.30 -0.97
C ASN A 75 -4.19 11.86 -0.71
N VAL A 76 -4.26 11.01 -1.73
CA VAL A 76 -3.77 9.62 -1.67
C VAL A 76 -2.27 9.59 -1.97
N VAL A 77 -1.53 8.74 -1.24
CA VAL A 77 -0.11 8.47 -1.51
C VAL A 77 0.06 6.99 -1.84
N LEU A 78 0.61 6.71 -3.00
CA LEU A 78 0.93 5.35 -3.46
C LEU A 78 2.44 5.20 -3.63
N LYS A 79 3.02 4.22 -2.95
CA LYS A 79 4.43 3.83 -3.03
C LYS A 79 4.54 2.31 -3.18
N ASN A 80 5.55 1.81 -3.86
CA ASN A 80 5.86 0.37 -3.87
C ASN A 80 4.61 -0.52 -4.01
N THR A 81 3.70 -0.18 -4.93
CA THR A 81 2.37 -0.79 -5.00
C THR A 81 2.02 -1.21 -6.41
N ILE A 82 1.39 -2.38 -6.52
CA ILE A 82 0.75 -2.87 -7.75
C ILE A 82 -0.74 -3.00 -7.48
N ILE A 83 -1.55 -2.32 -8.27
CA ILE A 83 -3.00 -2.25 -8.16
C ILE A 83 -3.64 -2.88 -9.39
N GLY A 84 -4.56 -3.80 -9.18
CA GLY A 84 -5.35 -4.45 -10.21
C GLY A 84 -6.36 -3.52 -10.88
N ASN A 85 -7.36 -4.10 -11.53
CA ASN A 85 -8.40 -3.37 -12.26
C ASN A 85 -9.63 -3.09 -11.38
N ASN A 86 -10.39 -2.04 -11.71
CA ASN A 86 -11.63 -1.67 -11.03
C ASN A 86 -11.47 -1.47 -9.52
N VAL A 87 -10.31 -1.00 -9.08
CA VAL A 87 -10.01 -0.73 -7.67
C VAL A 87 -10.45 0.68 -7.32
N VAL A 88 -11.08 0.84 -6.16
CA VAL A 88 -11.45 2.14 -5.60
C VAL A 88 -10.63 2.40 -4.34
N ILE A 89 -9.97 3.55 -4.29
CA ILE A 89 -9.20 4.01 -3.13
C ILE A 89 -9.71 5.39 -2.77
N GLN A 90 -10.28 5.55 -1.59
CA GLN A 90 -10.86 6.82 -1.16
C GLN A 90 -9.82 7.76 -0.55
N ASP A 91 -10.27 8.99 -0.28
CA ASP A 91 -9.44 10.13 0.09
C ASP A 91 -8.55 9.88 1.32
N GLY A 92 -7.35 10.43 1.29
CA GLY A 92 -6.41 10.43 2.42
C GLY A 92 -5.70 9.11 2.69
N THR A 93 -5.98 8.05 1.93
CA THR A 93 -5.37 6.72 2.09
C THR A 93 -3.90 6.72 1.69
N LYS A 94 -3.07 5.96 2.41
CA LYS A 94 -1.64 5.83 2.16
C LYS A 94 -1.26 4.36 2.04
N ILE A 95 -0.62 3.99 0.91
CA ILE A 95 -0.33 2.60 0.57
C ILE A 95 1.15 2.46 0.20
N GLY A 96 1.79 1.40 0.73
CA GLY A 96 3.15 1.01 0.39
C GLY A 96 4.23 1.74 1.19
N LEU A 97 3.86 2.39 2.30
CA LEU A 97 4.82 2.95 3.25
C LEU A 97 5.62 1.83 3.93
N LYS A 98 6.77 2.19 4.51
CA LYS A 98 7.57 1.26 5.29
C LYS A 98 6.82 0.81 6.54
N GLY A 99 6.74 -0.50 6.76
CA GLY A 99 6.13 -1.05 7.95
C GLY A 99 6.95 -0.88 9.24
N PHE A 100 6.33 -1.18 10.37
CA PHE A 100 6.91 -1.14 11.70
C PHE A 100 7.64 -2.46 12.00
N GLY A 101 8.89 -2.59 11.51
CA GLY A 101 9.71 -3.79 11.71
C GLY A 101 11.00 -3.47 12.44
N PHE A 102 11.23 -4.13 13.58
CA PHE A 102 12.42 -3.98 14.40
C PHE A 102 12.92 -5.31 14.95
N ILE A 103 14.22 -5.44 15.10
CA ILE A 103 14.88 -6.53 15.83
C ILE A 103 15.45 -5.92 17.12
N PRO A 104 14.93 -6.27 18.31
CA PRO A 104 15.49 -5.79 19.56
C PRO A 104 16.90 -6.34 19.76
N ILE A 105 17.87 -5.44 20.01
CA ILE A 105 19.23 -5.77 20.41
C ILE A 105 19.59 -5.00 21.68
N LYS A 106 20.61 -5.45 22.39
CA LYS A 106 20.93 -4.97 23.73
C LYS A 106 21.03 -3.44 23.86
N GLU A 107 21.56 -2.77 22.85
CA GLU A 107 21.85 -1.33 22.90
C GLU A 107 20.80 -0.46 22.19
N ASN A 108 20.04 -1.04 21.23
CA ASN A 108 19.00 -0.33 20.48
C ASN A 108 18.06 -1.29 19.75
N ASN A 109 17.09 -0.74 19.02
CA ASN A 109 16.23 -1.51 18.13
C ASN A 109 16.75 -1.39 16.69
N PHE A 110 17.24 -2.47 16.12
CA PHE A 110 17.69 -2.49 14.73
C PHE A 110 16.48 -2.46 13.79
N LYS A 111 16.38 -1.44 12.93
CA LYS A 111 15.30 -1.34 11.94
C LYS A 111 15.45 -2.41 10.88
N PHE A 112 14.38 -3.18 10.66
CA PHE A 112 14.34 -4.16 9.58
C PHE A 112 14.05 -3.45 8.25
N PRO A 113 14.86 -3.65 7.19
CA PRO A 113 14.58 -3.11 5.88
C PRO A 113 13.30 -3.69 5.27
N HIS A 114 12.49 -2.85 4.60
CA HIS A 114 11.28 -3.27 3.90
C HIS A 114 11.48 -3.03 2.41
N ILE A 115 11.60 -4.10 1.64
CA ILE A 115 11.85 -4.10 0.19
C ILE A 115 10.72 -4.70 -0.64
N GLY A 116 9.72 -5.28 0.02
CA GLY A 116 8.52 -5.81 -0.61
C GLY A 116 7.58 -4.70 -1.09
N ARG A 117 6.41 -5.10 -1.54
CA ARG A 117 5.39 -4.23 -2.12
C ARG A 117 4.05 -4.43 -1.43
N VAL A 118 3.06 -3.67 -1.87
CA VAL A 118 1.64 -3.96 -1.66
C VAL A 118 1.04 -4.42 -2.97
N ILE A 119 0.33 -5.54 -2.94
CA ILE A 119 -0.43 -6.06 -4.07
C ILE A 119 -1.93 -5.94 -3.75
N ILE A 120 -2.63 -5.13 -4.53
CA ILE A 120 -4.08 -4.98 -4.43
C ILE A 120 -4.69 -5.61 -5.66
N ASN A 121 -5.48 -6.65 -5.46
CA ASN A 121 -6.11 -7.39 -6.56
C ASN A 121 -7.35 -6.66 -7.11
N ASP A 122 -7.97 -7.22 -8.16
CA ASP A 122 -9.10 -6.61 -8.85
C ASP A 122 -10.33 -6.42 -7.95
N ASN A 123 -11.12 -5.38 -8.23
CA ASN A 123 -12.40 -5.07 -7.58
C ASN A 123 -12.30 -4.86 -6.06
N VAL A 124 -11.15 -4.42 -5.55
CA VAL A 124 -10.97 -4.06 -4.14
C VAL A 124 -11.44 -2.62 -3.93
N GLU A 125 -12.09 -2.38 -2.81
CA GLU A 125 -12.43 -1.04 -2.34
C GLU A 125 -11.75 -0.75 -1.00
N ILE A 126 -11.07 0.39 -0.91
CA ILE A 126 -10.35 0.86 0.28
C ILE A 126 -10.89 2.24 0.61
N ALA A 127 -11.60 2.34 1.74
CA ALA A 127 -12.19 3.58 2.19
C ALA A 127 -11.16 4.57 2.74
N SER A 128 -11.65 5.69 3.23
CA SER A 128 -10.82 6.87 3.53
C SER A 128 -9.88 6.65 4.71
N GLY A 129 -8.68 7.23 4.62
CA GLY A 129 -7.71 7.29 5.71
C GLY A 129 -7.08 5.95 6.08
N CYS A 130 -7.21 4.92 5.26
CA CYS A 130 -6.53 3.64 5.48
C CYS A 130 -5.01 3.76 5.33
N THR A 131 -4.28 2.92 6.04
CA THR A 131 -2.82 2.79 5.93
C THR A 131 -2.44 1.34 5.66
N ILE A 132 -1.70 1.10 4.58
CA ILE A 132 -1.30 -0.24 4.17
C ILE A 132 0.19 -0.26 3.94
N ASP A 133 0.91 -0.97 4.79
CA ASP A 133 2.37 -1.04 4.74
C ASP A 133 2.85 -2.06 3.71
N ARG A 134 3.96 -1.76 3.05
CA ARG A 134 4.63 -2.74 2.19
C ARG A 134 5.24 -3.87 3.00
N GLY A 135 5.36 -5.03 2.38
CA GLY A 135 6.03 -6.16 2.99
C GLY A 135 7.52 -5.92 3.24
N SER A 136 8.09 -6.72 4.12
CA SER A 136 9.52 -6.68 4.42
C SER A 136 10.33 -7.30 3.27
N VAL A 137 10.37 -8.63 3.16
CA VAL A 137 11.00 -9.35 2.04
C VAL A 137 9.95 -9.81 1.04
N ASP A 138 8.82 -10.29 1.54
CA ASP A 138 7.64 -10.68 0.76
C ASP A 138 6.63 -9.53 0.71
N ASP A 139 5.59 -9.63 -0.11
CA ASP A 139 4.59 -8.59 -0.33
C ASP A 139 3.50 -8.58 0.76
N THR A 140 2.81 -7.47 0.96
CA THR A 140 1.50 -7.38 1.62
C THR A 140 0.42 -7.52 0.56
N GLU A 141 -0.63 -8.33 0.78
CA GLU A 141 -1.61 -8.62 -0.25
C GLU A 141 -3.06 -8.44 0.21
N ILE A 142 -3.89 -7.90 -0.69
CA ILE A 142 -5.35 -7.81 -0.54
C ILE A 142 -6.00 -8.53 -1.70
N GLY A 143 -6.76 -9.58 -1.39
CA GLY A 143 -7.44 -10.43 -2.35
C GLY A 143 -8.61 -9.73 -3.05
N LYS A 144 -9.04 -10.31 -4.18
CA LYS A 144 -10.12 -9.77 -5.03
C LYS A 144 -11.43 -9.56 -4.28
N ASN A 145 -12.21 -8.55 -4.70
CA ASN A 145 -13.54 -8.26 -4.16
C ASN A 145 -13.55 -8.05 -2.65
N THR A 146 -12.46 -7.59 -2.05
CA THR A 146 -12.35 -7.30 -0.62
C THR A 146 -12.59 -5.81 -0.36
N TYR A 147 -13.31 -5.52 0.70
CA TYR A 147 -13.71 -4.16 1.10
C TYR A 147 -13.11 -3.83 2.46
N LEU A 148 -12.33 -2.74 2.51
CA LEU A 148 -11.78 -2.16 3.75
C LEU A 148 -12.51 -0.85 4.02
N ASP A 149 -13.15 -0.74 5.17
CA ASP A 149 -13.81 0.49 5.61
C ASP A 149 -12.79 1.51 6.15
N ASN A 150 -13.26 2.66 6.61
CA ASN A 150 -12.43 3.80 6.98
C ASN A 150 -11.40 3.48 8.06
N GLN A 151 -10.20 4.05 7.93
CA GLN A 151 -9.13 4.00 8.92
C GLN A 151 -8.65 2.59 9.28
N VAL A 152 -8.82 1.61 8.39
CA VAL A 152 -8.23 0.28 8.57
C VAL A 152 -6.70 0.39 8.42
N HIS A 153 -5.97 -0.25 9.36
CA HIS A 153 -4.52 -0.41 9.27
C HIS A 153 -4.13 -1.83 8.90
N VAL A 154 -3.37 -1.97 7.84
CA VAL A 154 -2.81 -3.25 7.38
C VAL A 154 -1.29 -3.17 7.48
N ALA A 155 -0.70 -3.85 8.47
CA ALA A 155 0.75 -3.86 8.65
C ALA A 155 1.46 -4.73 7.60
N HIS A 156 2.78 -4.70 7.64
CA HIS A 156 3.64 -5.39 6.67
C HIS A 156 3.41 -6.90 6.61
N ASN A 157 3.50 -7.48 5.42
CA ASN A 157 3.37 -8.93 5.16
C ASN A 157 2.00 -9.54 5.52
N VAL A 158 0.99 -8.72 5.73
CA VAL A 158 -0.38 -9.22 5.94
C VAL A 158 -0.93 -9.75 4.63
N LYS A 159 -1.63 -10.88 4.68
CA LYS A 159 -2.33 -11.48 3.55
C LYS A 159 -3.82 -11.52 3.86
N ILE A 160 -4.63 -10.75 3.14
CA ILE A 160 -6.10 -10.77 3.23
C ILE A 160 -6.64 -11.49 2.01
N GLY A 161 -7.44 -12.51 2.22
CA GLY A 161 -8.07 -13.29 1.15
C GLY A 161 -9.10 -12.51 0.35
N SER A 162 -9.80 -13.20 -0.54
CA SER A 162 -10.83 -12.64 -1.42
C SER A 162 -12.20 -12.59 -0.74
N ASN A 163 -13.06 -11.66 -1.21
CA ASN A 163 -14.45 -11.50 -0.75
C ASN A 163 -14.55 -11.19 0.76
N CYS A 164 -13.60 -10.50 1.33
CA CYS A 164 -13.62 -10.12 2.75
C CYS A 164 -14.29 -8.76 2.94
N MET A 165 -14.91 -8.56 4.11
CA MET A 165 -15.49 -7.29 4.56
C MET A 165 -14.87 -6.91 5.90
N ILE A 166 -14.09 -5.84 5.92
CA ILE A 166 -13.33 -5.38 7.07
C ILE A 166 -13.88 -4.02 7.50
N ALA A 167 -14.55 -3.99 8.64
CA ALA A 167 -15.18 -2.76 9.16
C ALA A 167 -14.14 -1.75 9.67
N GLY A 168 -14.60 -0.55 9.95
CA GLY A 168 -13.76 0.60 10.28
C GLY A 168 -12.83 0.41 11.47
N GLN A 169 -11.65 1.00 11.38
CA GLN A 169 -10.63 1.01 12.45
C GLN A 169 -10.11 -0.37 12.87
N VAL A 170 -10.30 -1.40 12.05
CA VAL A 170 -9.64 -2.70 12.26
C VAL A 170 -8.15 -2.54 12.03
N GLY A 171 -7.34 -3.19 12.90
CA GLY A 171 -5.90 -3.23 12.80
C GLY A 171 -5.38 -4.66 12.59
N PHE A 172 -4.57 -4.87 11.57
CA PHE A 172 -3.85 -6.12 11.33
C PHE A 172 -2.39 -5.95 11.71
N ALA A 173 -1.92 -6.69 12.69
CA ALA A 173 -0.49 -6.74 13.00
C ALA A 173 0.28 -7.54 11.94
N GLY A 174 1.59 -7.27 11.84
CA GLY A 174 2.44 -7.81 10.78
C GLY A 174 2.40 -9.34 10.65
N SER A 175 2.48 -9.82 9.43
CA SER A 175 2.53 -11.25 9.07
C SER A 175 1.30 -12.07 9.50
N SER A 176 0.15 -11.42 9.70
CA SER A 176 -1.11 -12.15 9.88
C SER A 176 -1.73 -12.54 8.53
N SER A 177 -2.47 -13.64 8.51
CA SER A 177 -3.16 -14.13 7.32
C SER A 177 -4.65 -14.32 7.59
N ILE A 178 -5.48 -13.81 6.69
CA ILE A 178 -6.94 -13.91 6.73
C ILE A 178 -7.37 -14.68 5.48
N GLY A 179 -8.22 -15.69 5.70
CA GLY A 179 -8.77 -16.49 4.60
C GLY A 179 -9.78 -15.72 3.75
N ASN A 180 -10.43 -16.43 2.83
CA ASN A 180 -11.48 -15.85 1.98
C ASN A 180 -12.82 -15.76 2.72
N ASN A 181 -13.70 -14.86 2.27
CA ASN A 181 -15.07 -14.70 2.75
C ASN A 181 -15.18 -14.39 4.25
N VAL A 182 -14.20 -13.68 4.80
CA VAL A 182 -14.14 -13.30 6.22
C VAL A 182 -14.78 -11.92 6.42
N SER A 183 -15.59 -11.79 7.47
CA SER A 183 -16.11 -10.50 7.93
C SER A 183 -15.55 -10.18 9.31
N ILE A 184 -14.99 -8.97 9.48
CA ILE A 184 -14.39 -8.51 10.74
C ILE A 184 -15.11 -7.25 11.19
N GLY A 185 -15.61 -7.29 12.44
CA GLY A 185 -16.29 -6.13 13.09
C GLY A 185 -15.30 -4.99 13.39
N GLY A 186 -15.86 -3.77 13.47
CA GLY A 186 -15.06 -2.56 13.68
C GLY A 186 -14.24 -2.56 14.96
N GLN A 187 -13.09 -1.87 14.91
CA GLN A 187 -12.14 -1.72 16.02
C GLN A 187 -11.51 -3.04 16.51
N ALA A 188 -11.65 -4.14 15.76
CA ALA A 188 -10.96 -5.38 16.10
C ALA A 188 -9.46 -5.28 15.83
N GLY A 189 -8.65 -5.89 16.69
CA GLY A 189 -7.21 -6.05 16.53
C GLY A 189 -6.87 -7.50 16.19
N ILE A 190 -6.15 -7.72 15.10
CA ILE A 190 -5.67 -9.05 14.68
C ILE A 190 -4.20 -9.16 15.07
N SER A 191 -3.87 -10.13 15.90
CA SER A 191 -2.49 -10.38 16.33
C SER A 191 -1.59 -10.79 15.17
N GLY A 192 -0.33 -10.44 15.26
CA GLY A 192 0.67 -10.84 14.27
C GLY A 192 0.96 -12.35 14.26
N HIS A 193 1.45 -12.82 13.11
CA HIS A 193 1.85 -14.21 12.90
C HIS A 193 0.74 -15.26 13.15
N LEU A 194 -0.53 -14.86 12.97
CA LEU A 194 -1.70 -15.75 12.97
C LEU A 194 -2.12 -16.09 11.54
N SER A 195 -2.57 -17.31 11.35
CA SER A 195 -3.11 -17.84 10.10
C SER A 195 -4.35 -18.69 10.36
#